data_c3167c9a0ca421f9d5a9e5b73b4b9183
#
_entry.id   c3167c9a0ca421f9d5a9e5b73b4b9183
#
_cell.length_a   1.000
_cell.length_b   1.000
_cell.length_c   1.000
_cell.angle_alpha   90.00
_cell.angle_beta   90.00
_cell.angle_gamma   90.00
#
_symmetry.space_group_name_H-M   'P 1'
#
loop_
_entity.id
_entity.type
_entity.pdbx_description
1 polymer ?
#
loop_
_entity_poly.entity_id
_entity_poly.type
_entity_poly.pdbx_seq_one_letter_code
_entity_poly.pdbx_strand_id
1 'polypeptide(L)'
;TDHAPHAQEEKDKGLEKSFFGIVGLETAFPVLYTNLVKPGILTLDKLVELLHTNPAKRFGIGVPLEEGAVADFTVFDLADSYTVDPADFLSMGKSSPFTGQQVFGRCLLTVAGGEIAWELEGGEKG
;
A
#
# COMPACT_ATOMS: atom_id res chain seq x y z
N THR A 1 8.38 3.95 -2.38
CA THR A 1 8.15 2.58 -1.87
C THR A 1 9.25 1.61 -2.26
N ASP A 2 9.99 1.93 -3.32
CA ASP A 2 11.02 1.04 -3.88
C ASP A 2 10.51 -0.42 -4.08
N HIS A 3 9.32 -0.54 -4.65
CA HIS A 3 8.71 -1.85 -4.92
C HIS A 3 9.55 -2.61 -5.95
N ALA A 4 10.26 -3.64 -5.48
CA ALA A 4 11.15 -4.46 -6.28
C ALA A 4 10.82 -5.96 -6.08
N PRO A 5 9.74 -6.45 -6.71
CA PRO A 5 9.33 -7.83 -6.60
C PRO A 5 10.29 -8.75 -7.36
N HIS A 6 10.66 -9.86 -6.74
CA HIS A 6 11.43 -10.92 -7.36
C HIS A 6 10.72 -12.26 -7.17
N ALA A 7 10.90 -13.18 -8.10
CA ALA A 7 10.38 -14.53 -7.98
C ALA A 7 11.01 -15.26 -6.78
N GLN A 8 10.26 -16.20 -6.19
CA GLN A 8 10.75 -16.96 -5.03
C GLN A 8 12.08 -17.67 -5.33
N GLU A 9 12.23 -18.24 -6.52
CA GLU A 9 13.44 -18.91 -6.98
C GLU A 9 14.67 -17.98 -7.01
N GLU A 10 14.47 -16.68 -7.20
CA GLU A 10 15.52 -15.66 -7.17
C GLU A 10 15.87 -15.25 -5.74
N LYS A 11 14.94 -15.39 -4.81
CA LYS A 11 15.11 -15.09 -3.39
C LYS A 11 15.71 -16.24 -2.59
N ASP A 12 15.54 -17.48 -3.01
CA ASP A 12 15.98 -18.69 -2.30
C ASP A 12 17.43 -19.09 -2.55
N LYS A 13 18.23 -18.23 -3.18
CA LYS A 13 19.64 -18.51 -3.53
C LYS A 13 20.65 -18.25 -2.40
N GLY A 14 20.17 -17.94 -1.18
CA GLY A 14 21.01 -17.55 -0.05
C GLY A 14 21.47 -16.10 -0.10
N LEU A 15 22.08 -15.62 0.98
CA LEU A 15 22.40 -14.18 1.17
C LEU A 15 23.27 -13.57 0.07
N GLU A 16 24.20 -14.34 -0.48
CA GLU A 16 25.16 -13.83 -1.48
C GLU A 16 24.60 -13.81 -2.92
N LYS A 17 23.58 -14.61 -3.22
CA LYS A 17 23.08 -14.82 -4.59
C LYS A 17 21.62 -14.42 -4.79
N SER A 18 20.92 -14.08 -3.72
CA SER A 18 19.54 -13.60 -3.81
C SER A 18 19.50 -12.17 -4.33
N PHE A 19 18.54 -11.88 -5.21
CA PHE A 19 18.31 -10.52 -5.65
C PHE A 19 17.81 -9.64 -4.51
N PHE A 20 18.31 -8.41 -4.45
CA PHE A 20 17.84 -7.38 -3.52
C PHE A 20 16.48 -6.85 -3.97
N GLY A 21 15.62 -6.58 -3.01
CA GLY A 21 14.31 -6.00 -3.25
C GLY A 21 13.20 -6.70 -2.48
N ILE A 22 12.16 -5.94 -2.23
CA ILE A 22 10.96 -6.36 -1.52
C ILE A 22 9.72 -5.87 -2.24
N VAL A 23 8.57 -6.52 -2.00
CA VAL A 23 7.28 -5.95 -2.36
C VAL A 23 6.91 -4.86 -1.36
N GLY A 24 6.39 -3.74 -1.84
CA GLY A 24 6.13 -2.58 -0.97
C GLY A 24 4.88 -1.76 -1.33
N LEU A 25 4.32 -1.89 -2.53
CA LEU A 25 3.17 -1.07 -2.94
C LEU A 25 1.93 -1.35 -2.10
N GLU A 26 1.57 -2.61 -1.94
CA GLU A 26 0.34 -3.02 -1.27
C GLU A 26 0.37 -2.77 0.25
N THR A 27 1.56 -2.74 0.84
CA THR A 27 1.74 -2.53 2.29
C THR A 27 2.22 -1.12 2.66
N ALA A 28 2.50 -0.25 1.68
CA ALA A 28 3.07 1.06 1.94
C ALA A 28 2.24 1.90 2.91
N PHE A 29 0.96 2.12 2.60
CA PHE A 29 0.10 2.94 3.45
C PHE A 29 -0.13 2.30 4.83
N PRO A 30 -0.60 1.04 4.95
CA PRO A 30 -0.88 0.45 6.27
C PRO A 30 0.36 0.34 7.16
N VAL A 31 1.52 0.01 6.62
CA VAL A 31 2.77 -0.05 7.39
C VAL A 31 3.18 1.34 7.91
N LEU A 32 3.15 2.36 7.06
CA LEU A 32 3.51 3.72 7.45
C LEU A 32 2.48 4.33 8.42
N TYR A 33 1.19 4.10 8.16
CA TYR A 33 0.13 4.55 9.08
C TYR A 33 0.30 3.93 10.47
N THR A 34 0.51 2.61 10.53
CA THR A 34 0.65 1.88 11.79
C THR A 34 1.88 2.31 12.58
N ASN A 35 3.02 2.46 11.90
CA ASN A 35 4.30 2.68 12.59
C ASN A 35 4.66 4.15 12.78
N LEU A 36 4.05 5.08 12.04
CA LEU A 36 4.39 6.50 12.12
C LEU A 36 3.22 7.39 12.55
N VAL A 37 2.01 7.12 12.06
CA VAL A 37 0.85 7.97 12.38
C VAL A 37 0.22 7.57 13.72
N LYS A 38 -0.05 6.29 13.93
CA LYS A 38 -0.65 5.81 15.19
C LYS A 38 0.18 6.17 16.43
N PRO A 39 1.51 6.06 16.45
CA PRO A 39 2.31 6.50 17.58
C PRO A 39 2.54 8.02 17.65
N GLY A 40 2.01 8.81 16.69
CA GLY A 40 2.12 10.27 16.69
C GLY A 40 3.46 10.84 16.19
N ILE A 41 4.26 10.04 15.48
CA ILE A 41 5.51 10.51 14.85
C ILE A 41 5.20 11.42 13.66
N LEU A 42 4.18 11.07 12.88
CA LEU A 42 3.63 11.88 11.78
C LEU A 42 2.14 12.09 11.97
N THR A 43 1.61 13.18 11.42
CA THR A 43 0.17 13.34 11.23
C THR A 43 -0.29 12.56 9.99
N LEU A 44 -1.58 12.22 9.91
CA LEU A 44 -2.16 11.61 8.71
C LEU A 44 -2.00 12.52 7.49
N ASP A 45 -2.24 13.83 7.65
CA ASP A 45 -2.07 14.82 6.58
C ASP A 45 -0.63 14.83 6.04
N LYS A 46 0.36 14.71 6.95
CA LYS A 46 1.76 14.62 6.53
C LYS A 46 2.06 13.33 5.78
N LEU A 47 1.48 12.22 6.17
CA LEU A 47 1.63 10.96 5.43
C LEU A 47 1.03 11.07 4.03
N VAL A 48 -0.17 11.64 3.89
CA VAL A 48 -0.82 11.89 2.58
C VAL A 48 0.01 12.86 1.74
N GLU A 49 0.54 13.93 2.35
CA GLU A 49 1.44 14.85 1.65
C GLU A 49 2.65 14.13 1.04
N LEU A 50 3.29 13.24 1.81
CA LEU A 50 4.49 12.52 1.37
C LEU A 50 4.19 11.45 0.30
N LEU A 51 3.07 10.73 0.42
CA LEU A 51 2.73 9.64 -0.50
C LEU A 51 2.03 10.10 -1.78
N HIS A 52 1.32 11.21 -1.73
CA HIS A 52 0.46 11.69 -2.82
C HIS A 52 0.79 13.11 -3.26
N THR A 53 0.61 14.11 -2.40
CA THR A 53 0.64 15.52 -2.83
C THR A 53 2.01 15.95 -3.37
N ASN A 54 3.09 15.57 -2.70
CA ASN A 54 4.45 15.93 -3.14
C ASN A 54 4.85 15.21 -4.43
N PRO A 55 4.65 13.87 -4.58
CA PRO A 55 4.87 13.21 -5.85
C PRO A 55 4.03 13.77 -6.99
N ALA A 56 2.73 14.03 -6.75
CA ALA A 56 1.84 14.60 -7.76
C ALA A 56 2.36 15.95 -8.27
N LYS A 57 2.73 16.85 -7.36
CA LYS A 57 3.32 18.16 -7.73
C LYS A 57 4.67 18.01 -8.43
N ARG A 58 5.52 17.12 -7.95
CA ARG A 58 6.87 16.94 -8.49
C ARG A 58 6.88 16.42 -9.91
N PHE A 59 6.00 15.48 -10.21
CA PHE A 59 5.94 14.79 -11.50
C PHE A 59 4.82 15.29 -12.42
N GLY A 60 3.98 16.21 -11.97
CA GLY A 60 2.86 16.73 -12.75
C GLY A 60 1.80 15.66 -13.06
N ILE A 61 1.57 14.76 -12.12
CA ILE A 61 0.62 13.63 -12.25
C ILE A 61 -0.49 13.73 -11.21
N GLY A 62 -1.52 12.91 -11.39
CA GLY A 62 -2.70 12.88 -10.52
C GLY A 62 -3.77 13.90 -10.92
N VAL A 63 -4.95 13.67 -10.40
CA VAL A 63 -6.12 14.54 -10.59
C VAL A 63 -6.61 15.01 -9.21
N PRO A 64 -7.20 16.21 -9.11
CA PRO A 64 -7.76 16.66 -7.85
C PRO A 64 -9.01 15.83 -7.50
N LEU A 65 -9.22 15.59 -6.20
CA LEU A 65 -10.45 14.99 -5.69
C LEU A 65 -11.51 16.09 -5.52
N GLU A 66 -12.19 16.44 -6.62
CA GLU A 66 -13.22 17.49 -6.66
C GLU A 66 -14.35 17.11 -7.63
N GLU A 67 -15.50 17.76 -7.48
CA GLU A 67 -16.64 17.56 -8.35
C GLU A 67 -16.32 17.88 -9.81
N GLY A 68 -16.63 16.95 -10.72
CA GLY A 68 -16.38 17.07 -12.15
C GLY A 68 -15.01 16.56 -12.61
N ALA A 69 -14.10 16.25 -11.69
CA ALA A 69 -12.85 15.58 -12.03
C ALA A 69 -13.05 14.06 -12.25
N VAL A 70 -12.14 13.45 -12.99
CA VAL A 70 -12.11 11.99 -13.11
C VAL A 70 -11.84 11.38 -11.73
N ALA A 71 -12.57 10.34 -11.37
CA ALA A 71 -12.41 9.68 -10.08
C ALA A 71 -11.10 8.88 -10.06
N ASP A 72 -10.17 9.33 -9.22
CA ASP A 72 -8.86 8.70 -8.96
C ASP A 72 -8.60 8.77 -7.46
N PHE A 73 -8.98 7.72 -6.71
CA PHE A 73 -8.83 7.72 -5.26
C PHE A 73 -8.75 6.31 -4.67
N THR A 74 -8.28 6.23 -3.44
CA THR A 74 -8.27 5.01 -2.64
C THR A 74 -8.95 5.26 -1.29
N VAL A 75 -9.76 4.30 -0.84
CA VAL A 75 -10.45 4.34 0.46
C VAL A 75 -9.80 3.36 1.41
N PHE A 76 -9.46 3.84 2.60
CA PHE A 76 -8.90 3.02 3.67
C PHE A 76 -9.79 3.06 4.91
N ASP A 77 -10.02 1.90 5.54
CA ASP A 77 -10.55 1.84 6.90
C ASP A 77 -9.39 1.92 7.89
N LEU A 78 -9.30 3.05 8.59
CA LEU A 78 -8.20 3.33 9.53
C LEU A 78 -8.34 2.58 10.86
N ALA A 79 -9.53 2.10 11.17
CA ALA A 79 -9.83 1.35 12.39
C ALA A 79 -9.63 -0.15 12.22
N ASP A 80 -9.81 -0.67 11.00
CA ASP A 80 -9.62 -2.09 10.73
C ASP A 80 -8.15 -2.48 10.72
N SER A 81 -7.86 -3.62 11.34
CA SER A 81 -6.51 -4.18 11.41
C SER A 81 -6.46 -5.59 10.83
N TYR A 82 -5.33 -5.92 10.24
CA TYR A 82 -5.09 -7.25 9.67
C TYR A 82 -3.61 -7.62 9.79
N THR A 83 -3.34 -8.90 9.67
CA THR A 83 -1.96 -9.41 9.61
C THR A 83 -1.49 -9.42 8.16
N VAL A 84 -0.30 -8.90 7.91
CA VAL A 84 0.30 -8.93 6.57
C VAL A 84 0.63 -10.36 6.20
N ASP A 85 -0.08 -10.89 5.21
CA ASP A 85 0.15 -12.23 4.65
C ASP A 85 0.56 -12.10 3.17
N PRO A 86 1.73 -12.62 2.78
CA PRO A 86 2.16 -12.63 1.39
C PRO A 86 1.21 -13.39 0.45
N ALA A 87 0.39 -14.31 0.97
CA ALA A 87 -0.61 -15.01 0.18
C ALA A 87 -1.66 -14.06 -0.41
N ASP A 88 -1.97 -12.96 0.29
CA ASP A 88 -2.96 -11.96 -0.11
C ASP A 88 -2.42 -10.96 -1.15
N PHE A 89 -1.11 -10.96 -1.42
CA PHE A 89 -0.52 -10.00 -2.36
C PHE A 89 -0.95 -10.30 -3.80
N LEU A 90 -1.34 -9.25 -4.52
CA LEU A 90 -1.56 -9.29 -5.97
C LEU A 90 -0.22 -9.36 -6.73
N SER A 91 0.84 -8.79 -6.16
CA SER A 91 2.19 -8.89 -6.71
C SER A 91 2.63 -10.34 -6.83
N MET A 92 3.33 -10.67 -7.91
CA MET A 92 3.92 -12.00 -8.11
C MET A 92 5.04 -12.27 -7.09
N GLY A 93 5.81 -11.25 -6.72
CA GLY A 93 6.79 -11.32 -5.64
C GLY A 93 6.09 -11.39 -4.28
N LYS A 94 6.60 -12.22 -3.37
CA LYS A 94 6.02 -12.46 -2.04
C LYS A 94 6.97 -12.08 -0.90
N SER A 95 8.17 -11.58 -1.20
CA SER A 95 9.17 -11.23 -0.20
C SER A 95 8.87 -9.88 0.45
N SER A 96 8.47 -9.90 1.71
CA SER A 96 8.21 -8.71 2.51
C SER A 96 8.76 -8.87 3.94
N PRO A 97 9.49 -7.86 4.47
CA PRO A 97 9.94 -7.86 5.85
C PRO A 97 8.80 -7.62 6.86
N PHE A 98 7.62 -7.25 6.36
CA PHE A 98 6.44 -6.95 7.18
C PHE A 98 5.51 -8.16 7.35
N THR A 99 5.85 -9.31 6.78
CA THR A 99 5.09 -10.56 6.93
C THR A 99 4.85 -10.89 8.40
N GLY A 100 3.58 -11.17 8.75
CA GLY A 100 3.17 -11.45 10.12
C GLY A 100 2.98 -10.22 11.01
N GLN A 101 3.29 -9.01 10.54
CA GLN A 101 3.01 -7.78 11.27
C GLN A 101 1.52 -7.46 11.23
N GLN A 102 0.95 -7.11 12.38
CA GLN A 102 -0.39 -6.53 12.44
C GLN A 102 -0.31 -5.06 12.05
N VAL A 103 -1.11 -4.66 11.06
CA VAL A 103 -1.18 -3.30 10.55
C VAL A 103 -2.62 -2.81 10.53
N PHE A 104 -2.79 -1.49 10.60
CA PHE A 104 -4.06 -0.79 10.48
C PHE A 104 -4.13 -0.03 9.15
N GLY A 105 -5.34 0.30 8.74
CA GLY A 105 -5.53 1.01 7.47
C GLY A 105 -5.72 0.05 6.30
N ARG A 106 -6.74 -0.82 6.41
CA ARG A 106 -7.11 -1.74 5.33
C ARG A 106 -7.62 -0.96 4.12
N CYS A 107 -7.09 -1.25 2.95
CA CYS A 107 -7.66 -0.75 1.71
C CYS A 107 -9.03 -1.41 1.48
N LEU A 108 -10.05 -0.60 1.19
CA LEU A 108 -11.39 -1.07 0.88
C LEU A 108 -11.71 -0.96 -0.60
N LEU A 109 -11.20 0.07 -1.26
CA LEU A 109 -11.53 0.39 -2.64
C LEU A 109 -10.42 1.21 -3.28
N THR A 110 -10.11 0.93 -4.53
CA THR A 110 -9.30 1.78 -5.40
C THR A 110 -10.06 2.04 -6.69
N VAL A 111 -10.22 3.33 -7.01
CA VAL A 111 -10.80 3.79 -8.27
C VAL A 111 -9.69 4.47 -9.06
N ALA A 112 -9.55 4.10 -10.33
CA ALA A 112 -8.57 4.67 -11.24
C ALA A 112 -9.22 4.96 -12.59
N GLY A 113 -9.09 6.20 -13.06
CA GLY A 113 -9.67 6.63 -14.33
C GLY A 113 -11.21 6.56 -14.37
N GLY A 114 -11.87 6.62 -13.22
CA GLY A 114 -13.32 6.50 -13.09
C GLY A 114 -13.85 5.06 -12.98
N GLU A 115 -12.96 4.06 -13.00
CA GLU A 115 -13.34 2.65 -12.90
C GLU A 115 -12.81 2.02 -11.60
N ILE A 116 -13.55 1.06 -11.05
CA ILE A 116 -13.10 0.30 -9.89
C ILE A 116 -11.95 -0.61 -10.33
N ALA A 117 -10.74 -0.27 -9.90
CA ALA A 117 -9.54 -1.06 -10.17
C ALA A 117 -9.35 -2.21 -9.16
N TRP A 118 -9.82 -2.01 -7.93
CA TRP A 118 -9.78 -3.02 -6.87
C TRP A 118 -10.83 -2.72 -5.80
N GLU A 119 -11.45 -3.75 -5.28
CA GLU A 119 -12.40 -3.69 -4.17
C GLU A 119 -12.19 -4.88 -3.25
N LEU A 120 -12.27 -4.67 -1.95
CA LEU A 120 -12.21 -5.74 -0.96
C LEU A 120 -13.49 -6.58 -1.07
N GLU A 121 -13.36 -7.81 -1.59
CA GLU A 121 -14.50 -8.72 -1.69
C GLU A 121 -15.00 -9.14 -0.29
N GLY A 122 -16.29 -8.89 -0.06
CA GLY A 122 -17.13 -9.53 0.95
C GLY A 122 -16.50 -9.81 2.31
N GLY A 123 -16.04 -8.79 3.03
CA GLY A 123 -15.94 -8.89 4.47
C GLY A 123 -17.34 -8.85 5.08
N GLU A 124 -17.96 -9.99 5.39
CA GLU A 124 -19.07 -9.98 6.33
C GLU A 124 -18.61 -9.26 7.59
N LYS A 125 -19.27 -8.13 7.88
CA LYS A 125 -19.13 -7.49 9.18
C LYS A 125 -19.75 -8.43 10.20
N GLY A 126 -18.91 -9.21 10.85
CA GLY A 126 -19.27 -9.90 12.08
C GLY A 126 -19.34 -8.91 13.24
#